data_d97a95e4de0f20995d0d2c4057de269b
#
_entry.id   d97a95e4de0f20995d0d2c4057de269b
#
_cell.length_a   1.000
_cell.length_b   1.000
_cell.length_c   1.000
_cell.angle_alpha   90.00
_cell.angle_beta   90.00
_cell.angle_gamma   90.00
#
_symmetry.space_group_name_H-M   'P 1'
#
loop_
_entity.id
_entity.type
_entity.pdbx_description
1 polymer ?
#
loop_
_entity_poly.entity_id
_entity_poly.type
_entity_poly.pdbx_seq_one_letter_code
_entity_poly.pdbx_strand_id
1 'polypeptide(L)' 'MAYRTSMQIVADMLYQTEQCGQTGIKTTSLLTKANLSHSRLEKFVKNLTGAGLMNKIEYDGKHVFVITPKGKQYLESYK' A
#
# COMPACT_ATOMS: atom_id res chain seq x y z
N MET A 1 -23.68 -7.66 -1.72
CA MET A 1 -22.21 -7.60 -1.74
C MET A 1 -21.73 -6.16 -1.57
N ALA A 2 -20.85 -5.97 -0.63
CA ALA A 2 -20.34 -4.63 -0.38
C ALA A 2 -19.10 -4.36 -1.22
N TYR A 3 -19.11 -3.28 -1.96
CA TYR A 3 -17.93 -2.82 -2.68
C TYR A 3 -17.13 -1.89 -1.78
N ARG A 4 -15.82 -2.09 -1.76
CA ARG A 4 -14.95 -1.16 -1.08
C ARG A 4 -14.75 0.06 -1.96
N THR A 5 -14.79 1.24 -1.36
CA THR A 5 -14.46 2.46 -2.08
C THR A 5 -12.95 2.52 -2.33
N SER A 6 -12.53 3.36 -3.26
CA SER A 6 -11.10 3.57 -3.49
C SER A 6 -10.38 4.03 -2.23
N MET A 7 -11.04 4.87 -1.43
CA MET A 7 -10.47 5.32 -0.14
C MET A 7 -10.26 4.17 0.83
N GLN A 8 -11.24 3.25 0.90
CA GLN A 8 -11.11 2.08 1.77
C GLN A 8 -9.98 1.17 1.32
N ILE A 9 -9.83 0.99 0.01
CA ILE A 9 -8.74 0.18 -0.55
C ILE A 9 -7.40 0.82 -0.24
N VAL A 10 -7.28 2.13 -0.42
CA VAL A 10 -6.05 2.87 -0.12
C VAL A 10 -5.70 2.75 1.36
N ALA A 11 -6.69 2.95 2.24
CA ALA A 11 -6.46 2.84 3.68
C ALA A 11 -6.02 1.43 4.07
N ASP A 12 -6.64 0.42 3.48
CA ASP A 12 -6.29 -0.98 3.73
C ASP A 12 -4.86 -1.27 3.28
N MET A 13 -4.48 -0.81 2.09
CA MET A 13 -3.12 -0.98 1.59
C MET A 13 -2.09 -0.29 2.49
N LEU A 14 -2.37 0.92 2.92
CA LEU A 14 -1.48 1.66 3.82
C LEU A 14 -1.38 0.99 5.18
N TYR A 15 -2.51 0.50 5.70
CA TYR A 15 -2.52 -0.23 6.97
C TYR A 15 -1.64 -1.48 6.91
N GLN A 16 -1.79 -2.27 5.84
CA GLN A 16 -0.99 -3.49 5.68
C GLN A 16 0.49 -3.15 5.52
N THR A 17 0.79 -2.07 4.81
CA THR A 17 2.16 -1.62 4.64
C THR A 17 2.76 -1.16 5.97
N GLU A 18 1.96 -0.46 6.79
CA GLU A 18 2.39 -0.01 8.11
C GLU A 18 2.72 -1.19 9.03
N GLN A 19 1.92 -2.25 8.96
CA GLN A 19 2.14 -3.44 9.78
C GLN A 19 3.49 -4.11 9.51
N CYS A 20 4.02 -3.97 8.30
CA CYS A 20 5.31 -4.53 7.95
C CYS A 20 6.48 -3.60 8.31
N GLY A 21 6.17 -2.35 8.67
CA GLY A 21 7.18 -1.40 9.14
C GLY A 21 8.25 -1.13 8.11
N GLN A 22 9.47 -0.96 8.57
CA GLN A 22 10.61 -0.62 7.71
C GLN A 22 11.10 -1.79 6.86
N THR A 23 10.75 -3.01 7.26
CA THR A 23 11.06 -4.19 6.45
C THR A 23 10.34 -4.13 5.11
N GLY A 24 9.16 -3.52 5.10
CA GLY A 24 8.36 -3.38 3.90
C GLY A 24 7.49 -4.59 3.62
N ILE A 25 6.54 -4.41 2.73
CA ILE A 25 5.64 -5.48 2.33
C ILE A 25 5.92 -5.84 0.88
N LYS A 26 5.99 -7.13 0.60
CA LYS A 26 6.18 -7.61 -0.76
C LYS A 26 4.92 -7.41 -1.58
N THR A 27 5.09 -7.24 -2.89
CA THR A 27 3.97 -7.05 -3.82
C THR A 27 2.95 -8.19 -3.70
N THR A 28 3.42 -9.43 -3.66
CA THR A 28 2.53 -10.60 -3.58
C THR A 28 1.74 -10.61 -2.27
N SER A 29 2.37 -10.24 -1.16
CA SER A 29 1.69 -10.17 0.13
C SER A 29 0.63 -9.08 0.14
N LEU A 30 0.95 -7.92 -0.42
CA LEU A 30 0.02 -6.80 -0.51
C LEU A 30 -1.17 -7.16 -1.38
N LEU A 31 -0.92 -7.83 -2.49
CA LEU A 31 -1.95 -8.30 -3.41
C LEU A 31 -2.95 -9.20 -2.69
N THR A 32 -2.44 -10.16 -1.94
CA THR A 32 -3.28 -11.11 -1.20
C THR A 32 -4.04 -10.42 -0.08
N LYS A 33 -3.35 -9.60 0.72
CA LYS A 33 -3.96 -8.95 1.89
C LYS A 33 -4.97 -7.88 1.51
N ALA A 34 -4.71 -7.15 0.43
CA ALA A 34 -5.66 -6.14 -0.05
C ALA A 34 -6.75 -6.74 -0.93
N ASN A 35 -6.63 -8.00 -1.30
CA ASN A 35 -7.60 -8.71 -2.12
C ASN A 35 -7.86 -8.00 -3.44
N LEU A 36 -6.78 -7.67 -4.14
CA LEU A 36 -6.84 -6.96 -5.41
C LEU A 36 -6.27 -7.81 -6.53
N SER A 37 -6.72 -7.57 -7.75
CA SER A 37 -6.06 -8.12 -8.93
C SER A 37 -4.73 -7.40 -9.12
N HIS A 38 -3.81 -8.03 -9.85
CA HIS A 38 -2.48 -7.46 -10.09
C HIS A 38 -2.56 -6.10 -10.78
N SER A 39 -3.43 -5.97 -11.79
CA SER A 39 -3.51 -4.71 -12.51
C SER A 39 -4.12 -3.59 -11.67
N ARG A 40 -5.08 -3.90 -10.80
CA ARG A 40 -5.62 -2.91 -9.87
C ARG A 40 -4.59 -2.49 -8.83
N LEU A 41 -3.84 -3.47 -8.31
CA LEU A 41 -2.79 -3.18 -7.35
C LEU A 41 -1.75 -2.22 -7.95
N GLU A 42 -1.32 -2.47 -9.18
CA GLU A 42 -0.36 -1.60 -9.85
C GLU A 42 -0.85 -0.16 -9.95
N LYS A 43 -2.12 0.03 -10.29
CA LYS A 43 -2.70 1.36 -10.39
C LYS A 43 -2.69 2.08 -9.04
N PHE A 44 -3.09 1.39 -7.98
CA PHE A 44 -3.09 1.97 -6.64
C PHE A 44 -1.69 2.27 -6.15
N VAL A 45 -0.75 1.35 -6.36
CA VAL A 45 0.64 1.54 -5.96
C VAL A 45 1.24 2.75 -6.68
N LYS A 46 0.98 2.87 -7.97
CA LYS A 46 1.47 4.00 -8.76
C LYS A 46 0.95 5.33 -8.20
N ASN A 47 -0.34 5.36 -7.86
CA ASN A 47 -0.95 6.56 -7.28
C ASN A 47 -0.39 6.87 -5.91
N LEU A 48 -0.23 5.85 -5.07
CA LEU A 48 0.25 6.03 -3.70
C LEU A 48 1.72 6.47 -3.66
N THR A 49 2.55 5.89 -4.51
CA THR A 49 3.96 6.30 -4.59
C THR A 49 4.09 7.69 -5.19
N GLY A 50 3.26 8.01 -6.18
CA GLY A 50 3.24 9.34 -6.78
C GLY A 50 2.78 10.41 -5.82
N ALA A 51 1.88 10.07 -4.90
CA ALA A 51 1.40 11.00 -3.89
C ALA A 51 2.31 11.10 -2.67
N GLY A 52 3.36 10.27 -2.60
CA GLY A 52 4.28 10.27 -1.48
C GLY A 52 3.76 9.57 -0.23
N LEU A 53 2.75 8.73 -0.38
CA LEU A 53 2.16 8.00 0.74
C LEU A 53 2.89 6.70 1.05
N MET A 54 3.59 6.14 0.08
CA MET A 54 4.45 5.00 0.29
C MET A 54 5.65 5.08 -0.65
N ASN A 55 6.70 4.35 -0.33
CA ASN A 55 7.91 4.26 -1.15
C ASN A 55 8.10 2.83 -1.62
N LYS A 56 8.56 2.70 -2.86
CA LYS A 56 8.96 1.43 -3.42
C LYS A 56 10.47 1.32 -3.26
N ILE A 57 10.90 0.28 -2.56
CA ILE A 57 12.31 0.03 -2.33
C ILE A 57 12.71 -1.24 -3.07
N GLU A 58 13.76 -1.13 -3.85
CA GLU A 58 14.29 -2.27 -4.59
C GLU A 58 15.63 -2.66 -3.98
N TYR A 59 15.76 -3.90 -3.57
CA TYR A 59 17.04 -4.41 -3.15
C TYR A 59 17.09 -5.91 -3.49
N ASP A 60 18.27 -6.35 -3.86
CA ASP A 60 18.55 -7.76 -4.17
C ASP A 60 17.56 -8.32 -5.19
N GLY A 61 17.18 -7.48 -6.18
CA GLY A 61 16.27 -7.87 -7.25
C GLY A 61 14.81 -8.00 -6.85
N LYS A 62 14.48 -7.58 -5.61
CA LYS A 62 13.12 -7.66 -5.09
C LYS A 62 12.57 -6.28 -4.79
N HIS A 63 11.27 -6.15 -4.87
CA HIS A 63 10.57 -4.90 -4.57
C HIS A 63 9.75 -5.05 -3.30
N VAL A 64 9.91 -4.09 -2.39
CA VAL A 64 9.07 -4.00 -1.20
C VAL A 64 8.52 -2.58 -1.10
N PHE A 65 7.41 -2.42 -0.41
CA PHE A 65 6.79 -1.12 -0.20
C PHE A 65 6.84 -0.79 1.28
N VAL A 66 7.21 0.46 1.59
CA VAL A 66 7.22 0.96 2.96
C VAL A 66 6.33 2.19 3.03
N ILE A 67 5.67 2.38 4.17
CA ILE A 67 4.83 3.55 4.37
C ILE A 67 5.70 4.75 4.69
N THR A 68 5.29 5.92 4.23
CA THR A 68 5.96 7.19 4.54
C THR A 68 5.27 7.85 5.74
N PRO A 69 5.91 8.85 6.37
CA PRO A 69 5.22 9.64 7.38
C PRO A 69 3.93 10.26 6.88
N LYS A 70 3.92 10.70 5.62
CA LYS A 70 2.72 11.24 4.99
C LYS A 70 1.62 10.18 4.88
N GLY A 71 2.01 8.94 4.55
CA GLY A 71 1.08 7.82 4.49
C GLY A 71 0.48 7.51 5.84
N LYS A 72 1.29 7.58 6.90
CA LYS A 72 0.82 7.38 8.27
C LYS A 72 -0.19 8.45 8.66
N GLN A 73 0.07 9.69 8.30
CA GLN A 73 -0.85 10.80 8.57
C GLN A 73 -2.17 10.60 7.84
N TYR A 74 -2.11 10.17 6.60
CA TYR A 74 -3.31 9.87 5.82
C TYR A 74 -4.15 8.79 6.51
N LEU A 75 -3.48 7.73 6.94
CA LEU A 75 -4.15 6.62 7.59
C LEU A 75 -4.81 7.04 8.91
N GLU A 76 -4.13 7.88 9.69
CA GLU A 76 -4.67 8.44 10.92
C GLU A 76 -5.92 9.28 10.65
N SER A 77 -5.89 10.09 9.60
CA SER A 77 -7.03 10.93 9.23
C SER A 77 -8.24 10.11 8.79
N TYR A 78 -7.99 8.93 8.22
CA TYR A 78 -9.04 8.06 7.74
C TYR A 78 -9.80 7.37 8.88
N LYS A 79 -9.12 7.08 9.97
CA LYS A 79 -9.71 6.36 11.12
C LYS A 79 -10.79 7.16 11.83
#